data_838695110d6acc75a728b7acd927ebad
#
_entry.id   838695110d6acc75a728b7acd927ebad
#
_cell.length_a   1.000
_cell.length_b   1.000
_cell.length_c   1.000
_cell.angle_alpha   90.00
_cell.angle_beta   90.00
_cell.angle_gamma   90.00
#
_symmetry.space_group_name_H-M   'P 1'
#
loop_
_entity.id
_entity.type
_entity.pdbx_description
1 polymer ?
#
loop_
_entity_poly.entity_id
_entity_poly.type
_entity_poly.pdbx_seq_one_letter_code
_entity_poly.pdbx_strand_id
1 'polypeptide(L)'
;MLIIYRSNSSSAKEASIFCNKALKDKNIKSKRIESDFDNNQLESYFCNLAALPDLVIVLGGDGTVLKSANALVNYDIPILSFNIGGNLGFLTQEKDFLFDQSFIKILEKEEFIIDFRNRLHCDVYSNETVSYTHLRAH
;
A
#
# COMPACT_ATOMS: atom_id res chain seq x y z
N MET A 1 -2.92 7.29 -8.87
CA MET A 1 -2.81 6.49 -7.64
C MET A 1 -2.59 5.02 -7.96
N LEU A 2 -1.89 4.31 -7.11
CA LEU A 2 -1.67 2.87 -7.23
C LEU A 2 -2.39 2.17 -6.09
N ILE A 3 -3.14 1.12 -6.42
CA ILE A 3 -3.86 0.30 -5.44
C ILE A 3 -3.17 -1.06 -5.37
N ILE A 4 -2.63 -1.41 -4.21
CA ILE A 4 -2.03 -2.72 -3.94
C ILE A 4 -3.02 -3.49 -3.06
N TYR A 5 -3.49 -4.64 -3.53
CA TYR A 5 -4.41 -5.47 -2.76
C TYR A 5 -3.81 -6.83 -2.46
N ARG A 6 -4.14 -7.37 -1.30
CA ARG A 6 -3.63 -8.66 -0.85
C ARG A 6 -3.93 -9.77 -1.87
N SER A 7 -2.91 -10.49 -2.27
CA SER A 7 -3.04 -11.65 -3.16
C SER A 7 -3.81 -12.78 -2.47
N ASN A 8 -4.46 -13.61 -3.26
CA ASN A 8 -5.25 -14.76 -2.81
C ASN A 8 -6.36 -14.40 -1.81
N SER A 9 -6.87 -13.19 -1.88
CA SER A 9 -7.99 -12.71 -1.05
C SER A 9 -9.08 -12.15 -1.94
N SER A 10 -10.23 -12.82 -1.98
CA SER A 10 -11.39 -12.37 -2.75
C SER A 10 -11.94 -11.05 -2.21
N SER A 11 -11.96 -10.89 -0.89
CA SER A 11 -12.43 -9.65 -0.26
C SER A 11 -11.54 -8.45 -0.59
N ALA A 12 -10.21 -8.63 -0.58
CA ALA A 12 -9.27 -7.58 -0.97
C ALA A 12 -9.40 -7.23 -2.46
N LYS A 13 -9.59 -8.23 -3.31
CA LYS A 13 -9.81 -8.00 -4.74
C LYS A 13 -11.09 -7.21 -4.99
N GLU A 14 -12.18 -7.57 -4.36
CA GLU A 14 -13.44 -6.84 -4.46
C GLU A 14 -13.31 -5.41 -3.95
N ALA A 15 -12.64 -5.23 -2.81
CA ALA A 15 -12.38 -3.90 -2.28
C ALA A 15 -11.54 -3.05 -3.24
N SER A 16 -10.58 -3.66 -3.93
CA SER A 16 -9.76 -2.96 -4.92
C SER A 16 -10.56 -2.51 -6.13
N ILE A 17 -11.50 -3.33 -6.58
CA ILE A 17 -12.40 -2.98 -7.68
C ILE A 17 -13.30 -1.82 -7.26
N PHE A 18 -13.85 -1.88 -6.06
CA PHE A 18 -14.67 -0.80 -5.50
C PHE A 18 -13.88 0.51 -5.40
N CYS A 19 -12.67 0.45 -4.85
CA CYS A 19 -11.79 1.60 -4.71
C CYS A 19 -11.45 2.23 -6.05
N ASN A 20 -11.07 1.41 -7.02
CA ASN A 20 -10.73 1.86 -8.37
C ASN A 20 -11.91 2.57 -9.04
N LYS A 21 -13.11 2.02 -8.91
CA LYS A 21 -14.33 2.63 -9.44
C LYS A 21 -14.66 3.95 -8.75
N ALA A 22 -14.56 3.99 -7.42
CA ALA A 22 -14.82 5.20 -6.65
C ALA A 22 -13.88 6.35 -7.04
N LEU A 23 -12.60 6.05 -7.26
CA LEU A 23 -11.62 7.03 -7.73
C LEU A 23 -11.91 7.47 -9.16
N LYS A 24 -12.26 6.54 -10.04
CA LYS A 24 -12.60 6.85 -11.42
C LYS A 24 -13.82 7.77 -11.52
N ASP A 25 -14.82 7.58 -10.68
CA ASP A 25 -16.02 8.43 -10.63
C ASP A 25 -15.70 9.87 -10.23
N LYS A 26 -14.54 10.08 -9.61
CA LYS A 26 -14.01 11.41 -9.27
C LYS A 26 -12.91 11.88 -10.23
N ASN A 27 -12.78 11.24 -11.39
CA ASN A 27 -11.77 11.55 -12.41
C ASN A 27 -10.31 11.38 -11.90
N ILE A 28 -10.11 10.52 -10.93
CA ILE A 28 -8.79 10.19 -10.40
C ILE A 28 -8.32 8.89 -11.06
N LYS A 29 -7.19 8.97 -11.76
CA LYS A 29 -6.59 7.78 -12.39
C LYS A 29 -5.98 6.88 -11.34
N SER A 30 -6.27 5.59 -11.44
CA SER A 30 -5.68 4.58 -10.56
C SER A 30 -5.46 3.27 -11.30
N LYS A 31 -4.52 2.47 -10.80
CA LYS A 31 -4.23 1.13 -11.28
C LYS A 31 -4.20 0.18 -10.11
N ARG A 32 -4.68 -1.04 -10.31
CA ARG A 32 -4.69 -2.11 -9.31
C ARG A 32 -3.60 -3.13 -9.60
N ILE A 33 -2.86 -3.54 -8.58
CA ILE A 33 -1.92 -4.66 -8.65
C ILE A 33 -2.07 -5.55 -7.42
N GLU A 34 -1.81 -6.85 -7.59
CA GLU A 34 -1.76 -7.79 -6.47
C GLU A 34 -0.45 -7.64 -5.69
N SER A 35 -0.50 -7.97 -4.41
CA SER A 35 0.65 -7.82 -3.50
C SER A 35 1.74 -8.89 -3.67
N ASP A 36 1.57 -9.85 -4.54
CA ASP A 36 2.55 -10.91 -4.81
C ASP A 36 3.62 -10.53 -5.85
N PHE A 37 3.69 -9.25 -6.20
CA PHE A 37 4.75 -8.73 -7.07
C PHE A 37 6.14 -8.87 -6.41
N ASP A 38 7.17 -9.01 -7.22
CA ASP A 38 8.55 -8.83 -6.78
C ASP A 38 9.00 -7.37 -6.96
N ASN A 39 10.13 -7.00 -6.34
CA ASN A 39 10.64 -5.63 -6.41
C ASN A 39 10.98 -5.20 -7.84
N ASN A 40 11.47 -6.13 -8.67
CA ASN A 40 11.80 -5.82 -10.06
C ASN A 40 10.57 -5.50 -10.89
N GLN A 41 9.46 -6.18 -10.65
CA GLN A 41 8.19 -5.89 -11.32
C GLN A 41 7.69 -4.48 -11.00
N LEU A 42 7.78 -4.09 -9.74
CA LEU A 42 7.36 -2.76 -9.30
C LEU A 42 8.28 -1.67 -9.87
N GLU A 43 9.60 -1.89 -9.86
CA GLU A 43 10.56 -0.97 -10.46
C GLU A 43 10.31 -0.79 -11.96
N SER A 44 10.09 -1.90 -12.68
CA SER A 44 9.76 -1.84 -14.11
C SER A 44 8.47 -1.07 -14.37
N TYR A 45 7.47 -1.28 -13.52
CA TYR A 45 6.21 -0.55 -13.62
C TYR A 45 6.44 0.95 -13.45
N PHE A 46 7.20 1.38 -12.44
CA PHE A 46 7.47 2.79 -12.19
C PHE A 46 8.34 3.44 -13.27
N CYS A 47 9.30 2.69 -13.83
CA CYS A 47 10.14 3.20 -14.92
C CYS A 47 9.34 3.53 -16.19
N ASN A 48 8.22 2.86 -16.40
CA ASN A 48 7.37 3.06 -17.57
C ASN A 48 6.33 4.17 -17.37
N LEU A 49 6.26 4.77 -16.18
CA LEU A 49 5.32 5.85 -15.88
C LEU A 49 5.96 7.22 -16.21
N ALA A 50 5.15 8.12 -16.74
CA ALA A 50 5.55 9.51 -16.95
C ALA A 50 5.82 10.23 -15.61
N ALA A 51 5.06 9.86 -14.57
CA ALA A 51 5.22 10.38 -13.22
C ALA A 51 4.87 9.27 -12.20
N LEU A 52 5.54 9.29 -11.04
CA LEU A 52 5.22 8.37 -9.95
C LEU A 52 3.82 8.63 -9.40
N PRO A 53 3.15 7.61 -8.85
CA PRO A 53 1.88 7.82 -8.17
C PRO A 53 2.03 8.81 -7.00
N ASP A 54 1.03 9.64 -6.80
CA ASP A 54 1.00 10.58 -5.66
C ASP A 54 0.69 9.86 -4.35
N LEU A 55 0.02 8.73 -4.42
CA LEU A 55 -0.43 7.94 -3.27
C LEU A 55 -0.52 6.47 -3.66
N VAL A 56 -0.12 5.62 -2.74
CA VAL A 56 -0.35 4.17 -2.81
C VAL A 56 -1.42 3.81 -1.78
N ILE A 57 -2.48 3.15 -2.24
CA ILE A 57 -3.54 2.63 -1.38
C ILE A 57 -3.31 1.13 -1.21
N VAL A 58 -3.20 0.66 0.02
CA VAL A 58 -2.97 -0.74 0.34
C VAL A 58 -4.23 -1.34 0.98
N LEU A 59 -4.71 -2.43 0.40
CA LEU A 59 -5.90 -3.14 0.85
C LEU A 59 -5.52 -4.54 1.35
N GLY A 60 -5.53 -4.70 2.65
CA GLY A 60 -5.13 -5.94 3.33
C GLY A 60 -4.90 -5.72 4.80
N GLY A 61 -4.00 -6.48 5.40
CA GLY A 61 -3.59 -6.33 6.79
C GLY A 61 -2.20 -5.71 6.92
N ASP A 62 -1.67 -5.71 8.14
CA ASP A 62 -0.35 -5.13 8.44
C ASP A 62 0.78 -5.77 7.60
N GLY A 63 0.71 -7.07 7.35
CA GLY A 63 1.69 -7.77 6.53
C GLY A 63 1.75 -7.25 5.10
N THR A 64 0.60 -6.96 4.50
CA THR A 64 0.52 -6.37 3.15
C THR A 64 1.08 -4.95 3.14
N VAL A 65 0.82 -4.17 4.19
CA VAL A 65 1.38 -2.82 4.34
C VAL A 65 2.90 -2.88 4.45
N LEU A 66 3.44 -3.78 5.27
CA LEU A 66 4.88 -3.92 5.45
C LEU A 66 5.58 -4.34 4.17
N LYS A 67 5.01 -5.29 3.44
CA LYS A 67 5.53 -5.71 2.14
C LYS A 67 5.53 -4.56 1.13
N SER A 68 4.44 -3.82 1.05
CA SER A 68 4.32 -2.67 0.16
C SER A 68 5.31 -1.56 0.54
N ALA A 69 5.43 -1.26 1.82
CA ALA A 69 6.37 -0.26 2.32
C ALA A 69 7.83 -0.64 2.03
N ASN A 70 8.16 -1.93 2.12
CA ASN A 70 9.48 -2.42 1.77
C ASN A 70 9.79 -2.24 0.27
N ALA A 71 8.83 -2.56 -0.57
CA ALA A 71 8.97 -2.39 -2.02
C ALA A 71 9.08 -0.92 -2.43
N LEU A 72 8.48 -0.01 -1.66
CA LEU A 72 8.47 1.43 -1.92
C LEU A 72 9.60 2.20 -1.20
N VAL A 73 10.57 1.50 -0.62
CA VAL A 73 11.61 2.11 0.21
C VAL A 73 12.40 3.22 -0.49
N ASN A 74 12.63 3.08 -1.78
CA ASN A 74 13.39 4.04 -2.59
C ASN A 74 12.52 5.15 -3.22
N TYR A 75 11.23 5.15 -2.90
CA TYR A 75 10.28 6.11 -3.45
C TYR A 75 9.64 6.89 -2.31
N ASP A 76 9.50 8.18 -2.51
CA ASP A 76 8.89 9.08 -1.52
C ASP A 76 7.39 9.20 -1.80
N ILE A 77 6.67 8.06 -1.63
CA ILE A 77 5.24 7.97 -1.90
C ILE A 77 4.52 7.61 -0.60
N PRO A 78 3.55 8.42 -0.16
CA PRO A 78 2.76 8.07 1.03
C PRO A 78 1.86 6.87 0.80
N ILE A 79 1.58 6.13 1.86
CA ILE A 79 0.72 4.95 1.86
C ILE A 79 -0.52 5.22 2.71
N LEU A 80 -1.69 5.01 2.12
CA LEU A 80 -2.96 4.94 2.83
C LEU A 80 -3.43 3.48 2.81
N SER A 81 -3.69 2.91 3.96
CA SER A 81 -4.03 1.49 4.06
C SER A 81 -5.36 1.26 4.74
N PHE A 82 -6.09 0.26 4.26
CA PHE A 82 -7.36 -0.18 4.85
C PHE A 82 -7.30 -1.66 5.20
N ASN A 83 -7.83 -1.99 6.37
CA ASN A 83 -7.87 -3.37 6.84
C ASN A 83 -9.02 -4.13 6.16
N ILE A 84 -8.66 -5.04 5.26
CA ILE A 84 -9.62 -5.85 4.51
C ILE A 84 -9.37 -7.33 4.82
N GLY A 85 -10.42 -7.98 5.35
CA GLY A 85 -10.42 -9.43 5.52
C GLY A 85 -9.49 -9.96 6.59
N GLY A 86 -9.33 -9.28 7.70
CA GLY A 86 -8.47 -9.74 8.79
C GLY A 86 -8.81 -9.14 10.14
N ASN A 87 -8.01 -9.49 11.13
CA ASN A 87 -8.09 -8.89 12.45
C ASN A 87 -7.62 -7.44 12.39
N LEU A 88 -8.06 -6.64 13.36
CA LEU A 88 -7.64 -5.25 13.48
C LEU A 88 -6.11 -5.13 13.50
N GLY A 89 -5.59 -4.29 12.61
CA GLY A 89 -4.16 -4.03 12.50
C GLY A 89 -3.76 -2.69 13.12
N PHE A 90 -2.44 -2.50 13.27
CA PHE A 90 -1.87 -1.24 13.78
C PHE A 90 -1.54 -0.25 12.67
N LEU A 91 -1.39 -0.72 11.44
CA LEU A 91 -0.92 0.07 10.31
C LEU A 91 -2.03 0.43 9.34
N THR A 92 -3.25 -0.04 9.60
CA THR A 92 -4.37 0.09 8.68
C THR A 92 -5.52 0.88 9.29
N GLN A 93 -6.22 1.60 8.42
CA GLN A 93 -7.48 2.26 8.77
C GLN A 93 -8.64 1.26 8.66
N GLU A 94 -9.76 1.62 9.26
CA GLU A 94 -10.97 0.79 9.17
C GLU A 94 -11.54 0.81 7.75
N LYS A 95 -12.06 -0.34 7.31
CA LYS A 95 -12.64 -0.52 5.98
C LYS A 95 -13.82 0.41 5.69
N ASP A 96 -14.52 0.87 6.72
CA ASP A 96 -15.68 1.73 6.56
C ASP A 96 -15.31 3.06 5.88
N PHE A 97 -14.12 3.60 6.15
CA PHE A 97 -13.63 4.80 5.47
C PHE A 97 -13.43 4.61 3.97
N LEU A 98 -13.19 3.38 3.55
CA LEU A 98 -13.12 3.04 2.12
C LEU A 98 -14.53 2.93 1.53
N PHE A 99 -15.38 2.10 2.14
CA PHE A 99 -16.68 1.74 1.57
C PHE A 99 -17.71 2.87 1.62
N ASP A 100 -17.63 3.78 2.59
CA ASP A 100 -18.47 4.98 2.60
C ASP A 100 -17.89 6.12 1.76
N GLN A 101 -16.73 5.91 1.13
CA GLN A 101 -16.01 6.85 0.29
C GLN A 101 -15.56 8.13 1.01
N SER A 102 -15.57 8.17 2.34
CA SER A 102 -15.14 9.34 3.11
C SER A 102 -13.66 9.65 2.90
N PHE A 103 -12.83 8.63 2.60
CA PHE A 103 -11.41 8.84 2.31
C PHE A 103 -11.18 9.78 1.13
N ILE A 104 -12.04 9.73 0.10
CA ILE A 104 -11.91 10.60 -1.08
C ILE A 104 -12.14 12.06 -0.68
N LYS A 105 -13.15 12.33 0.14
CA LYS A 105 -13.42 13.67 0.64
C LYS A 105 -12.27 14.22 1.47
N ILE A 106 -11.67 13.37 2.31
CA ILE A 106 -10.52 13.74 3.13
C ILE A 106 -9.32 14.08 2.24
N LEU A 107 -9.06 13.29 1.20
CA LEU A 107 -7.99 13.55 0.25
C LEU A 107 -8.22 14.83 -0.55
N GLU A 108 -9.44 15.06 -1.04
CA GLU A 108 -9.79 16.26 -1.81
C GLU A 108 -9.65 17.55 -0.99
N LYS A 109 -10.00 17.51 0.29
CA LYS A 109 -9.90 18.65 1.21
C LYS A 109 -8.54 18.78 1.88
N GLU A 110 -7.62 17.86 1.62
CA GLU A 110 -6.31 17.81 2.28
C GLU A 110 -6.39 17.78 3.82
N GLU A 111 -7.47 17.20 4.36
CA GLU A 111 -7.71 17.03 5.79
C GLU A 111 -7.04 15.78 6.36
N PHE A 112 -5.74 15.59 6.07
CA PHE A 112 -4.98 14.44 6.53
C PHE A 112 -3.58 14.85 6.98
N ILE A 113 -2.96 13.98 7.76
CA ILE A 113 -1.58 14.16 8.23
C ILE A 113 -0.76 12.98 7.70
N ILE A 114 0.43 13.26 7.16
CA ILE A 114 1.40 12.24 6.79
C ILE A 114 2.26 11.94 8.01
N ASP A 115 2.19 10.71 8.49
CA ASP A 115 2.97 10.23 9.61
C ASP A 115 4.26 9.60 9.09
N PHE A 116 5.40 10.23 9.37
CA PHE A 116 6.72 9.73 8.97
C PHE A 116 7.21 8.70 9.97
N ARG A 117 7.49 7.48 9.47
CA ARG A 117 7.95 6.38 10.31
C ARG A 117 9.31 5.90 9.85
N ASN A 118 10.23 5.80 10.79
CA ASN A 118 11.55 5.22 10.55
C ASN A 118 11.43 3.71 10.32
N ARG A 119 12.36 3.18 9.52
CA ARG A 119 12.51 1.75 9.29
C ARG A 119 13.88 1.29 9.79
N LEU A 120 13.90 0.06 10.26
CA LEU A 120 15.12 -0.59 10.70
C LEU A 120 15.56 -1.59 9.62
N HIS A 121 16.79 -1.48 9.20
CA HIS A 121 17.43 -2.48 8.34
C HIS A 121 18.21 -3.45 9.24
N CYS A 122 17.91 -4.75 9.09
CA CYS A 122 18.54 -5.79 9.89
C CYS A 122 19.16 -6.84 8.97
N ASP A 123 20.45 -7.06 9.08
CA ASP A 123 21.16 -8.13 8.40
C ASP A 123 21.42 -9.26 9.39
N VAL A 124 21.01 -10.46 9.03
CA VAL A 124 21.23 -11.65 9.83
C VAL A 124 22.31 -12.51 9.18
N TYR A 125 23.39 -12.76 9.87
CA TYR A 125 24.52 -13.56 9.38
C TYR A 125 24.50 -14.92 10.06
N SER A 126 24.56 -15.98 9.25
CA SER A 126 24.86 -17.31 9.72
C SER A 126 26.21 -17.77 9.13
N ASN A 127 26.74 -18.93 9.59
CA ASN A 127 28.02 -19.45 9.09
C ASN A 127 28.04 -19.71 7.58
N GLU A 128 26.88 -19.76 6.92
CA GLU A 128 26.75 -20.14 5.52
C GLU A 128 25.93 -19.17 4.67
N THR A 129 25.04 -18.36 5.27
CA THR A 129 24.10 -17.50 4.55
C THR A 129 23.91 -16.15 5.20
N VAL A 130 23.60 -15.15 4.36
CA VAL A 130 23.15 -13.83 4.79
C VAL A 130 21.69 -13.69 4.43
N SER A 131 20.86 -13.31 5.38
CA SER A 131 19.47 -12.94 5.12
C SER A 131 19.20 -11.50 5.56
N TYR A 132 18.32 -10.84 4.81
CA TYR A 132 17.98 -9.44 5.05
C TYR A 132 16.54 -9.34 5.53
N THR A 133 16.34 -8.59 6.61
CA THR A 133 15.01 -8.32 7.15
C THR A 133 14.84 -6.84 7.34
N HIS A 134 13.75 -6.30 6.77
CA HIS A 134 13.38 -4.91 6.97
C HIS A 134 12.28 -4.83 8.03
N LEU A 135 12.59 -4.16 9.13
CA LEU A 135 11.65 -3.94 10.22
C LEU A 135 11.20 -2.49 10.23
N ARG A 136 9.94 -2.27 10.59
CA ARG A 136 9.38 -0.94 10.76
C ARG A 136 9.44 -0.56 12.23
N ALA A 137 10.12 0.53 12.54
CA ALA A 137 10.12 1.11 13.88
C ALA A 137 8.91 2.04 14.06
N HIS A 138 8.37 2.06 15.24
CA HIS A 138 7.25 2.91 15.62
C HIS A 138 7.73 4.09 16.47
#